data_a040a6c5563dc1fb4b289a5c792db8e7
#
_entry.id   a040a6c5563dc1fb4b289a5c792db8e7
#
_cell.length_a   1.000
_cell.length_b   1.000
_cell.length_c   1.000
_cell.angle_alpha   90.00
_cell.angle_beta   90.00
_cell.angle_gamma   90.00
#
_symmetry.space_group_name_H-M   'P 1'
#
loop_
_entity.id
_entity.type
_entity.pdbx_description
1 polymer ?
#
loop_
_entity_poly.entity_id
_entity_poly.type
_entity_poly.pdbx_seq_one_letter_code
_entity_poly.pdbx_strand_id
1 'polypeptide(L)'
;DRRELEAEVIGTDERTDVALLKIKADNLPVVHIGNPDVLKVGQPVLAIGSPFGFDYSATAGIVSAKSRALPNESYVPFIQTDVAINPGNSGGPLFNANGEVIGINSQIYSRSGGYMGLAFAIPIDVAMDVVEQLKDKGKVSRGYLGVVIQDIDRDLAEAYGLAKPAGALVAKVMPDTPADKA
;
A
#
# COMPACT_ATOMS: atom_id res chain seq x y z
N ASP A 1 3.27 -21.33 15.46
CA ASP A 1 4.03 -22.22 16.31
C ASP A 1 4.53 -21.53 17.61
N ARG A 2 4.20 -20.25 17.83
CA ARG A 2 4.52 -19.44 19.01
C ARG A 2 6.02 -19.29 19.34
N ARG A 3 6.90 -19.49 18.36
CA ARG A 3 8.32 -19.17 18.53
C ARG A 3 8.50 -17.65 18.54
N GLU A 4 9.30 -17.16 19.48
CA GLU A 4 9.83 -15.81 19.47
C GLU A 4 11.20 -15.82 18.83
N LEU A 5 11.43 -14.98 17.84
CA LEU A 5 12.66 -14.89 17.09
C LEU A 5 13.13 -13.44 17.07
N GLU A 6 14.42 -13.24 17.30
CA GLU A 6 15.02 -11.92 17.10
C GLU A 6 14.99 -11.53 15.62
N ALA A 7 14.55 -10.32 15.33
CA ALA A 7 14.53 -9.76 14.00
C ALA A 7 15.52 -8.59 13.88
N GLU A 8 16.29 -8.60 12.80
CA GLU A 8 17.18 -7.52 12.42
C GLU A 8 16.48 -6.65 11.36
N VAL A 9 16.47 -5.32 11.54
CA VAL A 9 15.95 -4.38 10.55
C VAL A 9 17.01 -4.20 9.46
N ILE A 10 16.73 -4.71 8.26
CA ILE A 10 17.63 -4.57 7.09
C ILE A 10 17.51 -3.18 6.48
N GLY A 11 16.30 -2.60 6.49
CA GLY A 11 16.06 -1.26 6.01
C GLY A 11 14.60 -0.87 6.11
N THR A 12 14.34 0.43 5.96
CA THR A 12 13.00 1.00 6.03
C THR A 12 12.78 2.01 4.92
N ASP A 13 11.54 2.18 4.51
CA ASP A 13 11.09 3.24 3.62
C ASP A 13 9.87 3.96 4.22
N GLU A 14 10.10 5.12 4.79
CA GLU A 14 9.05 5.91 5.45
C GLU A 14 7.93 6.37 4.50
N ARG A 15 8.24 6.54 3.20
CA ARG A 15 7.27 7.04 2.22
C ARG A 15 6.23 6.01 1.82
N THR A 16 6.54 4.73 1.96
CA THR A 16 5.61 3.63 1.70
C THR A 16 5.21 2.90 2.97
N ASP A 17 5.74 3.29 4.14
CA ASP A 17 5.49 2.64 5.43
C ASP A 17 5.89 1.15 5.42
N VAL A 18 7.00 0.81 4.73
CA VAL A 18 7.50 -0.57 4.59
C VAL A 18 8.84 -0.73 5.30
N ALA A 19 8.96 -1.77 6.11
CA ALA A 19 10.22 -2.21 6.72
C ALA A 19 10.55 -3.64 6.28
N LEU A 20 11.82 -3.89 5.96
CA LEU A 20 12.35 -5.22 5.70
C LEU A 20 13.06 -5.75 6.93
N LEU A 21 12.57 -6.87 7.44
CA LEU A 21 13.12 -7.56 8.60
C LEU A 21 13.78 -8.88 8.19
N LYS A 22 14.87 -9.25 8.85
CA LYS A 22 15.54 -10.54 8.71
C LYS A 22 15.50 -11.29 10.03
N ILE A 23 15.09 -12.54 9.98
CA ILE A 23 15.16 -13.47 11.11
C ILE A 23 16.10 -14.62 10.78
N LYS A 24 16.70 -15.22 11.82
CA LYS A 24 17.56 -16.41 11.70
C LYS A 24 16.72 -17.65 12.02
N ALA A 25 16.08 -18.20 11.00
CA ALA A 25 15.28 -19.43 11.10
C ALA A 25 15.24 -20.16 9.77
N ASP A 26 15.18 -21.49 9.84
CA ASP A 26 15.10 -22.38 8.68
C ASP A 26 13.71 -23.01 8.60
N ASN A 27 13.35 -23.47 7.40
CA ASN A 27 12.11 -24.22 7.14
C ASN A 27 10.84 -23.47 7.56
N LEU A 28 10.80 -22.16 7.35
CA LEU A 28 9.61 -21.36 7.60
C LEU A 28 8.60 -21.54 6.46
N PRO A 29 7.31 -21.68 6.78
CA PRO A 29 6.28 -21.58 5.75
C PRO A 29 6.29 -20.17 5.15
N VAL A 30 6.18 -20.08 3.83
CA VAL A 30 6.13 -18.81 3.11
C VAL A 30 4.75 -18.61 2.48
N VAL A 31 4.32 -17.37 2.36
CA VAL A 31 3.10 -17.00 1.67
C VAL A 31 3.31 -16.97 0.15
N HIS A 32 2.27 -17.20 -0.61
CA HIS A 32 2.26 -16.95 -2.04
C HIS A 32 1.94 -15.49 -2.31
N ILE A 33 2.76 -14.85 -3.13
CA ILE A 33 2.55 -13.46 -3.54
C ILE A 33 1.58 -13.45 -4.72
N GLY A 34 0.50 -12.72 -4.59
CA GLY A 34 -0.50 -12.53 -5.64
C GLY A 34 -0.23 -11.29 -6.49
N ASN A 35 -1.09 -11.06 -7.48
CA ASN A 35 -1.04 -9.88 -8.33
C ASN A 35 -2.20 -8.93 -8.00
N PRO A 36 -1.96 -7.72 -7.42
CA PRO A 36 -3.02 -6.78 -7.10
C PRO A 36 -3.64 -6.11 -8.35
N ASP A 37 -2.99 -6.15 -9.51
CA ASP A 37 -3.54 -5.55 -10.73
C ASP A 37 -4.82 -6.21 -11.21
N VAL A 38 -4.92 -7.53 -11.03
CA VAL A 38 -6.09 -8.31 -11.46
C VAL A 38 -7.27 -8.23 -10.49
N LEU A 39 -7.09 -7.61 -9.31
CA LEU A 39 -8.16 -7.42 -8.34
C LEU A 39 -9.29 -6.58 -8.91
N LYS A 40 -10.51 -6.94 -8.53
CA LYS A 40 -11.72 -6.19 -8.88
C LYS A 40 -12.44 -5.74 -7.60
N VAL A 41 -13.03 -4.57 -7.66
CA VAL A 41 -13.93 -4.09 -6.60
C VAL A 41 -15.05 -5.11 -6.40
N GLY A 42 -15.38 -5.40 -5.14
CA GLY A 42 -16.33 -6.43 -4.74
C GLY A 42 -15.72 -7.82 -4.52
N GLN A 43 -14.46 -8.07 -4.88
CA GLN A 43 -13.83 -9.36 -4.59
C GLN A 43 -13.59 -9.55 -3.09
N PRO A 44 -13.82 -10.78 -2.56
CA PRO A 44 -13.57 -11.08 -1.15
C PRO A 44 -12.08 -11.04 -0.82
N VAL A 45 -11.77 -10.54 0.37
CA VAL A 45 -10.43 -10.46 0.93
C VAL A 45 -10.43 -10.80 2.41
N LEU A 46 -9.29 -11.26 2.91
CA LEU A 46 -9.09 -11.70 4.29
C LEU A 46 -7.82 -11.04 4.84
N ALA A 47 -7.93 -10.37 5.98
CA ALA A 47 -6.77 -9.93 6.74
C ALA A 47 -6.51 -10.87 7.92
N ILE A 48 -5.22 -11.13 8.19
CA ILE A 48 -4.79 -11.87 9.38
C ILE A 48 -3.85 -10.96 10.17
N GLY A 49 -4.03 -10.94 11.49
CA GLY A 49 -3.23 -10.14 12.39
C GLY A 49 -3.42 -10.54 13.85
N SER A 50 -2.94 -9.67 14.74
CA SER A 50 -3.03 -9.85 16.19
C SER A 50 -3.60 -8.58 16.84
N PRO A 51 -4.89 -8.25 16.56
CA PRO A 51 -5.51 -7.03 17.05
C PRO A 51 -5.56 -7.03 18.60
N PHE A 52 -5.13 -5.93 19.20
CA PHE A 52 -5.09 -5.75 20.65
C PHE A 52 -4.29 -6.84 21.39
N GLY A 53 -3.37 -7.53 20.71
CA GLY A 53 -2.60 -8.64 21.27
C GLY A 53 -3.35 -9.99 21.31
N PHE A 54 -4.54 -10.09 20.72
CA PHE A 54 -5.22 -11.36 20.54
C PHE A 54 -4.56 -12.13 19.38
N ASP A 55 -3.99 -13.29 19.68
CA ASP A 55 -3.30 -14.13 18.71
C ASP A 55 -4.23 -14.58 17.56
N TYR A 56 -3.69 -14.51 16.31
CA TYR A 56 -4.28 -15.16 15.14
C TYR A 56 -5.73 -14.78 14.83
N SER A 57 -6.02 -13.49 14.81
CA SER A 57 -7.35 -13.02 14.39
C SER A 57 -7.43 -12.87 12.89
N ALA A 58 -8.52 -13.38 12.31
CA ALA A 58 -8.84 -13.19 10.91
C ALA A 58 -10.09 -12.31 10.77
N THR A 59 -10.04 -11.35 9.85
CA THR A 59 -11.18 -10.51 9.50
C THR A 59 -11.38 -10.53 7.99
N ALA A 60 -12.64 -10.59 7.54
CA ALA A 60 -12.98 -10.67 6.12
C ALA A 60 -13.81 -9.47 5.67
N GLY A 61 -13.72 -9.17 4.41
CA GLY A 61 -14.47 -8.12 3.74
C GLY A 61 -14.27 -8.19 2.22
N ILE A 62 -14.42 -7.06 1.56
CA ILE A 62 -14.25 -6.94 0.10
C ILE A 62 -13.27 -5.84 -0.27
N VAL A 63 -12.77 -5.89 -1.48
CA VAL A 63 -12.10 -4.73 -2.12
C VAL A 63 -13.16 -3.65 -2.37
N SER A 64 -13.05 -2.52 -1.69
CA SER A 64 -13.97 -1.39 -1.84
C SER A 64 -13.55 -0.42 -2.94
N ALA A 65 -12.24 -0.24 -3.13
CA ALA A 65 -11.65 0.56 -4.21
C ALA A 65 -10.18 0.17 -4.44
N LYS A 66 -9.63 0.60 -5.57
CA LYS A 66 -8.20 0.43 -5.91
C LYS A 66 -7.58 1.79 -6.16
N SER A 67 -6.25 1.84 -6.04
CA SER A 67 -5.44 3.03 -6.36
C SER A 67 -5.91 4.29 -5.61
N ARG A 68 -6.24 4.14 -4.31
CA ARG A 68 -6.62 5.28 -3.47
C ARG A 68 -5.39 6.06 -3.04
N ALA A 69 -5.33 7.34 -3.42
CA ALA A 69 -4.42 8.29 -2.82
C ALA A 69 -5.04 8.80 -1.50
N LEU A 70 -4.22 8.87 -0.46
CA LEU A 70 -4.60 9.47 0.81
C LEU A 70 -3.96 10.84 0.97
N PRO A 71 -4.56 11.77 1.71
CA PRO A 71 -3.96 13.06 2.00
C PRO A 71 -2.54 12.89 2.58
N ASN A 72 -1.57 13.57 1.99
CA ASN A 72 -0.14 13.51 2.36
C ASN A 72 0.59 12.19 2.07
N GLU A 73 -0.05 11.22 1.41
CA GLU A 73 0.53 9.92 1.07
C GLU A 73 0.40 9.62 -0.43
N SER A 74 1.16 10.33 -1.25
CA SER A 74 1.09 10.24 -2.72
C SER A 74 1.92 9.10 -3.32
N TYR A 75 2.65 8.33 -2.50
CA TYR A 75 3.54 7.27 -3.00
C TYR A 75 2.90 5.88 -3.05
N VAL A 76 1.79 5.69 -2.35
CA VAL A 76 1.12 4.39 -2.26
C VAL A 76 -0.28 4.46 -2.87
N PRO A 77 -0.54 3.71 -3.94
CA PRO A 77 -1.89 3.57 -4.52
C PRO A 77 -2.69 2.51 -3.73
N PHE A 78 -3.15 2.85 -2.53
CA PHE A 78 -3.75 1.91 -1.59
C PHE A 78 -4.89 1.08 -2.17
N ILE A 79 -4.97 -0.18 -1.73
CA ILE A 79 -6.16 -1.02 -1.83
C ILE A 79 -7.07 -0.62 -0.66
N GLN A 80 -8.25 -0.11 -0.95
CA GLN A 80 -9.26 0.17 0.06
C GLN A 80 -10.15 -1.06 0.25
N THR A 81 -10.41 -1.41 1.51
CA THR A 81 -11.28 -2.52 1.91
C THR A 81 -12.23 -2.11 3.03
N ASP A 82 -13.24 -2.93 3.28
CA ASP A 82 -14.09 -2.85 4.48
C ASP A 82 -13.74 -3.93 5.51
N VAL A 83 -12.56 -4.52 5.39
CA VAL A 83 -12.02 -5.46 6.39
C VAL A 83 -11.80 -4.72 7.70
N ALA A 84 -12.28 -5.28 8.81
CA ALA A 84 -12.10 -4.69 10.12
C ALA A 84 -10.63 -4.74 10.54
N ILE A 85 -9.95 -3.60 10.47
CA ILE A 85 -8.56 -3.40 10.88
C ILE A 85 -8.54 -2.60 12.18
N ASN A 86 -7.79 -3.10 13.15
CA ASN A 86 -7.56 -2.46 14.45
C ASN A 86 -6.06 -2.51 14.79
N PRO A 87 -5.59 -1.74 15.78
CA PRO A 87 -4.19 -1.78 16.22
C PRO A 87 -3.72 -3.21 16.50
N GLY A 88 -2.63 -3.63 15.82
CA GLY A 88 -2.09 -5.00 15.83
C GLY A 88 -2.33 -5.78 14.54
N ASN A 89 -3.20 -5.31 13.64
CA ASN A 89 -3.36 -5.88 12.29
C ASN A 89 -2.43 -5.23 11.26
N SER A 90 -1.93 -4.02 11.51
CA SER A 90 -1.00 -3.32 10.64
C SER A 90 0.31 -4.11 10.50
N GLY A 91 0.84 -4.21 9.28
CA GLY A 91 1.97 -5.08 8.93
C GLY A 91 1.56 -6.53 8.61
N GLY A 92 0.34 -6.95 8.93
CA GLY A 92 -0.20 -8.26 8.59
C GLY A 92 -0.64 -8.35 7.12
N PRO A 93 -0.74 -9.57 6.57
CA PRO A 93 -1.09 -9.80 5.19
C PRO A 93 -2.59 -9.57 4.92
N LEU A 94 -2.87 -9.05 3.72
CA LEU A 94 -4.19 -9.06 3.09
C LEU A 94 -4.18 -10.13 1.99
N PHE A 95 -5.06 -11.12 2.11
CA PHE A 95 -5.19 -12.24 1.18
C PHE A 95 -6.37 -12.05 0.22
N ASN A 96 -6.22 -12.56 -1.00
CA ASN A 96 -7.35 -12.79 -1.90
C ASN A 96 -8.01 -14.15 -1.63
N ALA A 97 -9.07 -14.48 -2.39
CA ALA A 97 -9.80 -15.74 -2.25
C ALA A 97 -8.98 -17.00 -2.63
N ASN A 98 -7.84 -16.84 -3.31
CA ASN A 98 -6.93 -17.94 -3.65
C ASN A 98 -5.89 -18.19 -2.53
N GLY A 99 -5.89 -17.42 -1.45
CA GLY A 99 -4.89 -17.52 -0.39
C GLY A 99 -3.55 -16.86 -0.76
N GLU A 100 -3.53 -15.98 -1.73
CA GLU A 100 -2.35 -15.22 -2.15
C GLU A 100 -2.35 -13.85 -1.46
N VAL A 101 -1.18 -13.38 -1.01
CA VAL A 101 -1.02 -12.04 -0.43
C VAL A 101 -1.06 -11.00 -1.55
N ILE A 102 -2.01 -10.08 -1.45
CA ILE A 102 -2.22 -8.98 -2.40
C ILE A 102 -1.88 -7.61 -1.82
N GLY A 103 -1.66 -7.55 -0.52
CA GLY A 103 -1.30 -6.31 0.16
C GLY A 103 -0.86 -6.53 1.59
N ILE A 104 -0.35 -5.46 2.19
CA ILE A 104 0.03 -5.37 3.61
C ILE A 104 -0.94 -4.39 4.26
N ASN A 105 -1.64 -4.82 5.32
CA ASN A 105 -2.52 -3.92 6.07
C ASN A 105 -1.70 -2.79 6.68
N SER A 106 -2.09 -1.55 6.46
CA SER A 106 -1.35 -0.38 6.93
C SER A 106 -2.21 0.44 7.89
N GLN A 107 -3.25 1.07 7.41
CA GLN A 107 -3.97 2.07 8.19
C GLN A 107 -5.48 2.05 7.95
N ILE A 108 -6.19 2.81 8.78
CA ILE A 108 -7.63 3.06 8.66
C ILE A 108 -7.88 4.56 8.53
N TYR A 109 -8.98 4.93 7.87
CA TYR A 109 -9.54 6.26 8.05
C TYR A 109 -10.38 6.27 9.32
N SER A 110 -10.04 7.12 10.28
CA SER A 110 -10.75 7.17 11.54
C SER A 110 -10.78 8.58 12.13
N ARG A 111 -11.91 8.96 12.72
CA ARG A 111 -12.05 10.18 13.50
C ARG A 111 -11.90 9.93 15.00
N SER A 112 -12.14 8.70 15.44
CA SER A 112 -12.13 8.30 16.84
C SER A 112 -10.98 7.38 17.22
N GLY A 113 -10.12 7.00 16.25
CA GLY A 113 -9.04 6.02 16.41
C GLY A 113 -9.50 4.57 16.23
N GLY A 114 -10.81 4.28 16.15
CA GLY A 114 -11.35 2.96 15.88
C GLY A 114 -11.75 2.77 14.41
N TYR A 115 -11.91 1.52 14.00
CA TYR A 115 -12.36 1.15 12.66
C TYR A 115 -13.76 1.70 12.36
N MET A 116 -13.91 2.35 11.19
CA MET A 116 -15.15 2.98 10.73
C MET A 116 -15.56 2.55 9.32
N GLY A 117 -15.23 1.34 8.90
CA GLY A 117 -15.58 0.80 7.59
C GLY A 117 -14.58 1.14 6.46
N LEU A 118 -13.48 1.82 6.74
CA LEU A 118 -12.47 2.20 5.76
C LEU A 118 -11.10 1.74 6.23
N ALA A 119 -10.55 0.75 5.54
CA ALA A 119 -9.22 0.22 5.77
C ALA A 119 -8.39 0.28 4.47
N PHE A 120 -7.09 0.43 4.62
CA PHE A 120 -6.15 0.62 3.52
C PHE A 120 -4.99 -0.35 3.65
N ALA A 121 -4.66 -1.01 2.54
CA ALA A 121 -3.51 -1.88 2.45
C ALA A 121 -2.55 -1.39 1.36
N ILE A 122 -1.25 -1.49 1.62
CA ILE A 122 -0.19 -1.25 0.65
C ILE A 122 -0.23 -2.41 -0.35
N PRO A 123 -0.36 -2.16 -1.66
CA PRO A 123 -0.31 -3.23 -2.65
C PRO A 123 1.00 -4.02 -2.56
N ILE A 124 0.93 -5.33 -2.73
CA ILE A 124 2.10 -6.20 -2.50
C ILE A 124 3.22 -5.99 -3.53
N ASP A 125 2.89 -5.62 -4.75
CA ASP A 125 3.86 -5.25 -5.79
C ASP A 125 4.68 -4.01 -5.39
N VAL A 126 4.02 -2.96 -4.86
CA VAL A 126 4.70 -1.77 -4.32
C VAL A 126 5.63 -2.15 -3.16
N ALA A 127 5.16 -3.01 -2.25
CA ALA A 127 5.99 -3.48 -1.13
C ALA A 127 7.19 -4.30 -1.62
N MET A 128 7.02 -5.16 -2.63
CA MET A 128 8.09 -5.98 -3.17
C MET A 128 9.14 -5.16 -3.91
N ASP A 129 8.76 -4.12 -4.65
CA ASP A 129 9.70 -3.17 -5.27
C ASP A 129 10.58 -2.48 -4.21
N VAL A 130 9.99 -2.10 -3.08
CA VAL A 130 10.72 -1.55 -1.94
C VAL A 130 11.67 -2.59 -1.34
N VAL A 131 11.19 -3.81 -1.11
CA VAL A 131 11.98 -4.92 -0.56
C VAL A 131 13.21 -5.23 -1.42
N GLU A 132 13.08 -5.26 -2.74
CA GLU A 132 14.21 -5.50 -3.65
C GLU A 132 15.27 -4.41 -3.52
N GLN A 133 14.86 -3.14 -3.50
CA GLN A 133 15.80 -2.04 -3.31
C GLN A 133 16.48 -2.05 -1.93
N LEU A 134 15.73 -2.38 -0.87
CA LEU A 134 16.28 -2.49 0.48
C LEU A 134 17.29 -3.63 0.59
N LYS A 135 17.05 -4.77 -0.07
CA LYS A 135 18.00 -5.89 -0.15
C LYS A 135 19.29 -5.51 -0.86
N ASP A 136 19.16 -4.83 -2.00
CA ASP A 136 20.30 -4.54 -2.87
C ASP A 136 21.16 -3.39 -2.37
N LYS A 137 20.52 -2.33 -1.84
CA LYS A 137 21.15 -1.03 -1.59
C LYS A 137 20.99 -0.54 -0.15
N GLY A 138 20.21 -1.23 0.68
CA GLY A 138 19.87 -0.79 2.04
C GLY A 138 19.00 0.46 2.10
N LYS A 139 18.57 1.00 0.97
CA LYS A 139 17.74 2.20 0.86
C LYS A 139 16.92 2.21 -0.41
N VAL A 140 15.79 2.92 -0.39
CA VAL A 140 14.95 3.16 -1.57
C VAL A 140 15.35 4.46 -2.25
N SER A 141 15.56 4.39 -3.56
CA SER A 141 15.81 5.56 -4.41
C SER A 141 14.64 5.80 -5.34
N ARG A 142 14.17 7.04 -5.40
CA ARG A 142 13.09 7.46 -6.31
C ARG A 142 13.57 8.57 -7.22
N GLY A 143 13.10 8.55 -8.46
CA GLY A 143 13.30 9.67 -9.36
C GLY A 143 12.52 10.89 -8.89
N TYR A 144 13.07 12.08 -9.18
CA TYR A 144 12.41 13.36 -8.96
C TYR A 144 12.25 14.07 -10.31
N LEU A 145 11.01 14.34 -10.71
CA LEU A 145 10.73 15.01 -11.99
C LEU A 145 10.66 16.53 -11.83
N GLY A 146 10.10 17.01 -10.71
CA GLY A 146 9.98 18.43 -10.42
C GLY A 146 8.75 19.08 -11.03
N VAL A 147 7.62 18.41 -10.97
CA VAL A 147 6.33 18.93 -11.40
C VAL A 147 5.33 18.94 -10.26
N VAL A 148 4.38 19.86 -10.31
CA VAL A 148 3.17 19.83 -9.50
C VAL A 148 2.07 19.30 -10.39
N ILE A 149 1.43 18.19 -9.95
CA ILE A 149 0.34 17.56 -10.68
C ILE A 149 -1.00 17.79 -9.98
N GLN A 150 -2.05 17.78 -10.76
CA GLN A 150 -3.44 17.83 -10.32
C GLN A 150 -4.22 16.75 -11.06
N ASP A 151 -5.12 16.06 -10.33
CA ASP A 151 -6.04 15.13 -10.95
C ASP A 151 -6.97 15.83 -11.93
N ILE A 152 -7.28 15.16 -13.04
CA ILE A 152 -8.25 15.68 -14.02
C ILE A 152 -9.63 15.22 -13.59
N ASP A 153 -10.40 16.14 -13.03
CA ASP A 153 -11.82 15.96 -12.76
C ASP A 153 -12.68 16.16 -14.03
N ARG A 154 -13.99 16.10 -13.87
CA ARG A 154 -14.92 16.23 -14.99
C ARG A 154 -14.89 17.62 -15.64
N ASP A 155 -14.78 18.67 -14.82
CA ASP A 155 -14.80 20.05 -15.29
C ASP A 155 -13.51 20.37 -16.06
N LEU A 156 -12.38 19.89 -15.58
CA LEU A 156 -11.10 19.99 -16.29
C LEU A 156 -11.10 19.18 -17.58
N ALA A 157 -11.64 17.95 -17.56
CA ALA A 157 -11.75 17.15 -18.78
C ALA A 157 -12.56 17.85 -19.86
N GLU A 158 -13.70 18.48 -19.50
CA GLU A 158 -14.53 19.25 -20.41
C GLU A 158 -13.78 20.49 -20.93
N ALA A 159 -13.12 21.24 -20.03
CA ALA A 159 -12.39 22.45 -20.40
C ALA A 159 -11.22 22.16 -21.37
N TYR A 160 -10.57 21.01 -21.25
CA TYR A 160 -9.47 20.56 -22.13
C TYR A 160 -9.93 19.69 -23.31
N GLY A 161 -11.23 19.47 -23.48
CA GLY A 161 -11.78 18.67 -24.59
C GLY A 161 -11.41 17.18 -24.51
N LEU A 162 -11.20 16.63 -23.32
CA LEU A 162 -10.86 15.22 -23.11
C LEU A 162 -12.13 14.37 -23.14
N ALA A 163 -12.05 13.18 -23.72
CA ALA A 163 -13.19 12.26 -23.80
C ALA A 163 -13.64 11.70 -22.44
N LYS A 164 -12.77 11.74 -21.43
CA LYS A 164 -13.04 11.27 -20.07
C LYS A 164 -12.11 11.95 -19.06
N PRO A 165 -12.52 12.05 -17.78
CA PRO A 165 -11.66 12.56 -16.71
C PRO A 165 -10.59 11.50 -16.35
N ALA A 166 -9.46 11.55 -17.02
CA ALA A 166 -8.36 10.61 -16.80
C ALA A 166 -7.03 11.29 -17.14
N GLY A 167 -5.99 10.93 -16.38
CA GLY A 167 -4.65 11.48 -16.50
C GLY A 167 -4.32 12.46 -15.37
N ALA A 168 -3.19 13.13 -15.51
CA ALA A 168 -2.72 14.14 -14.57
C ALA A 168 -2.41 15.44 -15.33
N LEU A 169 -2.92 16.55 -14.85
CA LEU A 169 -2.57 17.88 -15.35
C LEU A 169 -1.27 18.32 -14.65
N VAL A 170 -0.24 18.67 -15.44
CA VAL A 170 0.94 19.36 -14.91
C VAL A 170 0.58 20.82 -14.67
N ALA A 171 0.27 21.15 -13.43
CA ALA A 171 -0.12 22.51 -13.04
C ALA A 171 1.07 23.46 -12.95
N LYS A 172 2.28 22.95 -12.67
CA LYS A 172 3.51 23.73 -12.57
C LYS A 172 4.74 22.85 -12.79
N VAL A 173 5.72 23.39 -13.49
CA VAL A 173 7.10 22.87 -13.55
C VAL A 173 7.94 23.69 -12.57
N MET A 174 8.70 23.00 -11.73
CA MET A 174 9.58 23.64 -10.74
C MET A 174 10.91 24.02 -11.40
N PRO A 175 11.46 25.23 -11.14
CA PRO A 175 12.72 25.65 -11.71
C PRO A 175 13.89 24.76 -11.27
N ASP A 176 14.90 24.65 -12.11
CA ASP A 176 16.13 23.87 -11.90
C ASP A 176 15.91 22.35 -11.70
N THR A 177 14.79 21.82 -12.14
CA THR A 177 14.45 20.39 -12.04
C THR A 177 14.67 19.65 -13.38
N PRO A 178 14.64 18.32 -13.40
CA PRO A 178 14.68 17.55 -14.65
C PRO A 178 13.58 17.95 -15.64
N ALA A 179 12.35 18.20 -15.17
CA ALA A 179 11.25 18.64 -16.03
C ALA A 179 11.46 20.03 -16.64
N ASP A 180 12.17 20.91 -15.95
CA ASP A 180 12.49 22.28 -16.42
C ASP A 180 13.57 22.25 -17.51
N LYS A 181 14.39 21.19 -17.54
CA LYS A 181 15.50 21.02 -18.47
C LYS A 181 15.13 20.19 -19.70
N ALA A 182 13.96 19.55 -19.70
CA ALA A 182 13.47 18.72 -20.79
C ALA A 182 12.65 19.50 -21.81
#